data_98c6a91a5ed5c2e08c83d23b1a6d05cd
#
_entry.id   98c6a91a5ed5c2e08c83d23b1a6d05cd
#
_cell.length_a   1.000
_cell.length_b   1.000
_cell.length_c   1.000
_cell.angle_alpha   90.00
_cell.angle_beta   90.00
_cell.angle_gamma   90.00
#
_symmetry.space_group_name_H-M   'P 1'
#
loop_
_entity.id
_entity.type
_entity.pdbx_description
1 polymer ?
#
loop_
_entity_poly.entity_id
_entity_poly.type
_entity_poly.pdbx_seq_one_letter_code
_entity_poly.pdbx_strand_id
1 'polypeptide(L)'
;MLTNKVEAKPMVQIDIEQWIPRESELKYLDLKEFLFKEMILKETDFRLIVDQKDWTEFRDKYTLIHVSNKAIIPQWAYLIIANKLQEVNSICINKTERYKEDILLHIIQNKDFSEFQGKRLLIKGCSKEKISQQPYILLAQKLTPIVKALSFGESCSSVPLFKN
;
A
#
# COMPACT_ATOMS: atom_id res chain seq x y z
N MET A 1 11.76 -51.88 -6.99
CA MET A 1 12.01 -50.61 -6.27
C MET A 1 11.51 -49.46 -7.13
N LEU A 2 10.30 -49.02 -6.87
CA LEU A 2 9.71 -47.85 -7.58
C LEU A 2 9.93 -46.63 -6.69
N THR A 3 10.97 -45.89 -6.97
CA THR A 3 11.17 -44.55 -6.38
C THR A 3 10.28 -43.55 -7.10
N ASN A 4 9.10 -43.36 -6.54
CA ASN A 4 8.21 -42.29 -7.01
C ASN A 4 8.78 -40.94 -6.56
N LYS A 5 9.72 -40.39 -7.33
CA LYS A 5 10.10 -39.01 -7.23
C LYS A 5 8.92 -38.19 -7.71
N VAL A 6 8.04 -37.82 -6.81
CA VAL A 6 7.09 -36.74 -7.04
C VAL A 6 7.94 -35.50 -7.20
N GLU A 7 8.19 -35.06 -8.44
CA GLU A 7 8.79 -33.77 -8.72
C GLU A 7 7.94 -32.72 -8.01
N ALA A 8 8.48 -32.18 -6.91
CA ALA A 8 7.86 -31.10 -6.20
C ALA A 8 7.81 -29.89 -7.15
N LYS A 9 6.64 -29.59 -7.71
CA LYS A 9 6.47 -28.38 -8.53
C LYS A 9 7.05 -27.19 -7.79
N PRO A 10 7.83 -26.33 -8.47
CA PRO A 10 8.51 -25.22 -7.82
C PRO A 10 7.50 -24.33 -7.07
N MET A 11 7.87 -23.93 -5.87
CA MET A 11 7.09 -23.03 -5.03
C MET A 11 7.31 -21.60 -5.54
N VAL A 12 6.22 -20.86 -5.80
CA VAL A 12 6.30 -19.46 -6.19
C VAL A 12 6.49 -18.62 -4.93
N GLN A 13 7.49 -17.75 -4.93
CA GLN A 13 7.81 -16.89 -3.81
C GLN A 13 7.16 -15.53 -3.97
N ILE A 14 6.54 -15.02 -2.90
CA ILE A 14 5.98 -13.67 -2.81
C ILE A 14 6.78 -12.90 -1.76
N ASP A 15 7.33 -11.76 -2.17
CA ASP A 15 8.03 -10.81 -1.31
C ASP A 15 7.26 -9.49 -1.33
N ILE A 16 6.49 -9.23 -0.27
CA ILE A 16 5.65 -8.03 -0.19
C ILE A 16 6.45 -6.73 0.02
N GLU A 17 7.72 -6.82 0.45
CA GLU A 17 8.60 -5.66 0.53
C GLU A 17 8.79 -5.00 -0.84
N GLN A 18 8.78 -5.78 -1.92
CA GLN A 18 8.92 -5.29 -3.29
C GLN A 18 7.70 -4.47 -3.75
N TRP A 19 6.59 -4.52 -3.03
CA TRP A 19 5.38 -3.75 -3.33
C TRP A 19 5.35 -2.39 -2.63
N ILE A 20 6.29 -2.15 -1.70
CA ILE A 20 6.44 -0.83 -1.09
C ILE A 20 6.93 0.15 -2.15
N PRO A 21 6.24 1.27 -2.40
CA PRO A 21 6.63 2.20 -3.44
C PRO A 21 7.98 2.86 -3.15
N ARG A 22 8.72 3.11 -4.21
CA ARG A 22 9.96 3.88 -4.15
C ARG A 22 9.64 5.35 -3.90
N GLU A 23 10.61 6.12 -3.42
CA GLU A 23 10.44 7.55 -3.18
C GLU A 23 9.97 8.31 -4.44
N SER A 24 10.41 7.90 -5.63
CA SER A 24 9.99 8.49 -6.91
C SER A 24 8.50 8.26 -7.25
N GLU A 25 7.85 7.31 -6.61
CA GLU A 25 6.43 6.97 -6.79
C GLU A 25 5.55 7.67 -5.74
N LEU A 26 6.18 8.30 -4.75
CA LEU A 26 5.50 9.08 -3.72
C LEU A 26 5.35 10.54 -4.14
N LYS A 27 4.26 11.16 -3.71
CA LYS A 27 4.06 12.61 -3.81
C LYS A 27 3.50 13.14 -2.50
N TYR A 28 4.12 14.19 -2.02
CA TYR A 28 3.74 14.83 -0.75
C TYR A 28 2.89 16.06 -1.02
N LEU A 29 1.78 16.18 -0.30
CA LEU A 29 0.90 17.34 -0.33
C LEU A 29 0.80 17.94 1.06
N ASP A 30 1.39 19.11 1.24
CA ASP A 30 1.31 19.86 2.50
C ASP A 30 0.12 20.82 2.45
N LEU A 31 -0.91 20.56 3.27
CA LEU A 31 -2.08 21.42 3.32
C LEU A 31 -1.81 22.81 3.88
N LYS A 32 -0.64 23.03 4.49
CA LYS A 32 -0.21 24.36 4.91
C LYS A 32 -0.20 25.35 3.75
N GLU A 33 0.13 24.91 2.53
CA GLU A 33 0.18 25.73 1.32
C GLU A 33 -1.17 26.34 0.93
N PHE A 34 -2.27 25.77 1.43
CA PHE A 34 -3.65 26.17 1.15
C PHE A 34 -4.24 27.09 2.23
N LEU A 35 -3.44 27.47 3.22
CA LEU A 35 -3.91 28.22 4.38
C LEU A 35 -3.55 29.70 4.28
N PHE A 36 -4.48 30.55 4.70
CA PHE A 36 -4.19 31.97 4.85
C PHE A 36 -3.11 32.17 5.94
N LYS A 37 -2.04 32.87 5.58
CA LYS A 37 -0.84 33.05 6.42
C LYS A 37 -0.32 31.74 7.01
N GLU A 38 -0.45 30.65 6.23
CA GLU A 38 -0.01 29.28 6.61
C GLU A 38 -0.67 28.71 7.89
N MET A 39 -1.67 29.35 8.45
CA MET A 39 -2.24 28.95 9.76
C MET A 39 -3.76 28.79 9.75
N ILE A 40 -4.48 29.61 8.99
CA ILE A 40 -5.93 29.69 9.07
C ILE A 40 -6.54 29.22 7.75
N LEU A 41 -7.42 28.23 7.83
CA LEU A 41 -8.20 27.81 6.67
C LEU A 41 -9.40 28.76 6.51
N LYS A 42 -9.38 29.52 5.41
CA LYS A 42 -10.53 30.31 4.93
C LYS A 42 -11.14 29.58 3.73
N GLU A 43 -12.38 29.21 3.80
CA GLU A 43 -13.00 28.34 2.78
C GLU A 43 -12.88 28.90 1.37
N THR A 44 -13.17 30.21 1.18
CA THR A 44 -13.10 30.84 -0.14
C THR A 44 -11.70 30.81 -0.73
N ASP A 45 -10.68 31.17 0.08
CA ASP A 45 -9.30 31.20 -0.35
C ASP A 45 -8.79 29.77 -0.65
N PHE A 46 -9.15 28.81 0.23
CA PHE A 46 -8.81 27.41 0.06
C PHE A 46 -9.35 26.85 -1.27
N ARG A 47 -10.63 27.07 -1.57
CA ARG A 47 -11.25 26.61 -2.82
C ARG A 47 -10.57 27.21 -4.04
N LEU A 48 -10.27 28.53 -3.99
CA LEU A 48 -9.59 29.22 -5.08
C LEU A 48 -8.19 28.59 -5.35
N ILE A 49 -7.39 28.38 -4.30
CA ILE A 49 -6.06 27.80 -4.42
C ILE A 49 -6.16 26.36 -4.97
N VAL A 50 -7.10 25.56 -4.45
CA VAL A 50 -7.34 24.18 -4.93
C VAL A 50 -7.72 24.16 -6.41
N ASP A 51 -8.54 25.08 -6.87
CA ASP A 51 -8.98 25.14 -8.27
C ASP A 51 -7.88 25.63 -9.22
N GLN A 52 -6.95 26.46 -8.74
CA GLN A 52 -5.83 26.97 -9.54
C GLN A 52 -4.62 26.06 -9.56
N LYS A 53 -4.51 25.11 -8.62
CA LYS A 53 -3.36 24.19 -8.54
C LYS A 53 -3.36 23.21 -9.70
N ASP A 54 -2.19 22.97 -10.28
CA ASP A 54 -1.97 21.86 -11.20
C ASP A 54 -1.86 20.55 -10.40
N TRP A 55 -2.80 19.63 -10.64
CA TRP A 55 -2.87 18.32 -10.00
C TRP A 55 -2.23 17.20 -10.84
N THR A 56 -1.75 17.50 -12.04
CA THR A 56 -1.18 16.48 -12.96
C THR A 56 0.07 15.82 -12.38
N GLU A 57 0.81 16.51 -11.53
CA GLU A 57 2.01 15.99 -10.86
C GLU A 57 1.73 14.84 -9.88
N PHE A 58 0.46 14.65 -9.49
CA PHE A 58 0.02 13.58 -8.60
C PHE A 58 -0.49 12.35 -9.33
N ARG A 59 -0.66 12.41 -10.66
CA ARG A 59 -1.15 11.29 -11.46
C ARG A 59 -0.25 10.08 -11.30
N ASP A 60 -0.86 8.92 -11.08
CA ASP A 60 -0.19 7.62 -10.90
C ASP A 60 0.80 7.60 -9.71
N LYS A 61 0.66 8.52 -8.75
CA LYS A 61 1.47 8.56 -7.53
C LYS A 61 0.71 8.07 -6.31
N TYR A 62 1.46 7.63 -5.31
CA TYR A 62 0.95 7.43 -3.95
C TYR A 62 1.05 8.78 -3.22
N THR A 63 -0.10 9.38 -2.93
CA THR A 63 -0.15 10.75 -2.39
C THR A 63 -0.22 10.73 -0.88
N LEU A 64 0.73 11.42 -0.25
CA LEU A 64 0.82 11.56 1.21
C LEU A 64 0.39 12.97 1.62
N ILE A 65 -0.82 13.11 2.15
CA ILE A 65 -1.34 14.39 2.64
C ILE A 65 -0.89 14.59 4.08
N HIS A 66 -0.31 15.73 4.37
CA HIS A 66 0.11 16.11 5.71
C HIS A 66 -0.10 17.61 5.96
N VAL A 67 0.08 18.01 7.21
CA VAL A 67 0.09 19.41 7.64
C VAL A 67 1.38 19.62 8.41
N SER A 68 2.31 20.42 7.85
CA SER A 68 3.65 20.61 8.42
C SER A 68 3.68 21.51 9.66
N ASN A 69 2.56 22.16 9.96
CA ASN A 69 2.38 23.01 11.13
C ASN A 69 1.26 22.47 12.05
N LYS A 70 0.85 23.27 13.05
CA LYS A 70 -0.22 22.90 14.01
C LYS A 70 -1.61 23.40 13.58
N ALA A 71 -1.81 23.75 12.30
CA ALA A 71 -3.11 24.20 11.83
C ALA A 71 -4.16 23.08 11.91
N ILE A 72 -5.36 23.46 12.29
CA ILE A 72 -6.50 22.54 12.33
C ILE A 72 -7.18 22.58 10.96
N ILE A 73 -7.22 21.43 10.29
CA ILE A 73 -7.84 21.28 8.98
C ILE A 73 -9.20 20.61 9.17
N PRO A 74 -10.29 21.26 8.79
CA PRO A 74 -11.62 20.67 8.82
C PRO A 74 -11.74 19.46 7.87
N GLN A 75 -12.57 18.50 8.23
CA GLN A 75 -12.77 17.27 7.46
C GLN A 75 -13.13 17.54 5.98
N TRP A 76 -13.99 18.53 5.72
CA TRP A 76 -14.42 18.86 4.36
C TRP A 76 -13.28 19.28 3.43
N ALA A 77 -12.19 19.85 3.96
CA ALA A 77 -11.03 20.25 3.16
C ALA A 77 -10.33 19.01 2.56
N TYR A 78 -10.17 17.95 3.34
CA TYR A 78 -9.64 16.68 2.82
C TYR A 78 -10.53 16.09 1.72
N LEU A 79 -11.86 16.21 1.86
CA LEU A 79 -12.79 15.71 0.85
C LEU A 79 -12.70 16.50 -0.47
N ILE A 80 -12.49 17.83 -0.39
CA ILE A 80 -12.26 18.65 -1.58
C ILE A 80 -10.95 18.24 -2.27
N ILE A 81 -9.87 18.04 -1.52
CA ILE A 81 -8.60 17.56 -2.06
C ILE A 81 -8.78 16.18 -2.71
N ALA A 82 -9.48 15.24 -2.05
CA ALA A 82 -9.73 13.91 -2.61
C ALA A 82 -10.45 13.97 -3.96
N ASN A 83 -11.35 14.93 -4.18
CA ASN A 83 -12.01 15.14 -5.47
C ASN A 83 -11.03 15.58 -6.59
N LYS A 84 -9.91 16.19 -6.24
CA LYS A 84 -8.88 16.57 -7.22
C LYS A 84 -7.88 15.45 -7.49
N LEU A 85 -7.76 14.51 -6.57
CA LEU A 85 -6.81 13.38 -6.62
C LEU A 85 -7.47 12.08 -7.14
N GLN A 86 -8.23 12.17 -8.24
CA GLN A 86 -8.95 11.00 -8.79
C GLN A 86 -8.05 10.01 -9.52
N GLU A 87 -6.93 10.49 -10.07
CA GLU A 87 -6.02 9.69 -10.90
C GLU A 87 -4.74 9.31 -10.14
N VAL A 88 -4.82 9.15 -8.81
CA VAL A 88 -3.70 8.71 -7.98
C VAL A 88 -3.81 7.22 -7.64
N ASN A 89 -2.68 6.59 -7.32
CA ASN A 89 -2.67 5.18 -6.91
C ASN A 89 -3.33 4.98 -5.54
N SER A 90 -3.04 5.86 -4.59
CA SER A 90 -3.75 5.94 -3.30
C SER A 90 -3.50 7.27 -2.60
N ILE A 91 -4.33 7.56 -1.60
CA ILE A 91 -4.20 8.73 -0.73
C ILE A 91 -4.01 8.23 0.71
N CYS A 92 -2.93 8.66 1.34
CA CYS A 92 -2.66 8.40 2.76
C CYS A 92 -2.59 9.72 3.53
N ILE A 93 -3.15 9.73 4.74
CA ILE A 93 -3.07 10.87 5.66
C ILE A 93 -1.92 10.65 6.62
N ASN A 94 -1.15 11.68 6.87
CA ASN A 94 0.02 11.73 7.75
C ASN A 94 1.32 11.14 7.17
N LYS A 95 2.37 11.90 7.36
CA LYS A 95 3.75 11.58 6.99
C LYS A 95 4.44 10.76 8.10
N THR A 96 3.77 9.76 8.64
CA THR A 96 4.37 8.84 9.62
C THR A 96 4.90 7.60 8.91
N GLU A 97 5.78 6.82 9.55
CA GLU A 97 6.27 5.54 9.01
C GLU A 97 5.15 4.54 8.67
N ARG A 98 3.95 4.76 9.19
CA ARG A 98 2.76 3.95 8.89
C ARG A 98 2.26 4.06 7.46
N TYR A 99 2.62 5.12 6.72
CA TYR A 99 2.15 5.27 5.33
C TYR A 99 2.56 4.08 4.45
N LYS A 100 3.72 3.49 4.69
CA LYS A 100 4.17 2.30 3.95
C LYS A 100 3.22 1.13 4.18
N GLU A 101 2.78 0.94 5.41
CA GLU A 101 1.80 -0.09 5.78
C GLU A 101 0.43 0.18 5.15
N ASP A 102 -0.05 1.42 5.22
CA ASP A 102 -1.34 1.82 4.64
C ASP A 102 -1.35 1.61 3.11
N ILE A 103 -0.27 1.98 2.43
CA ILE A 103 -0.11 1.74 0.99
C ILE A 103 -0.05 0.24 0.69
N LEU A 104 0.69 -0.53 1.46
CA LEU A 104 0.84 -1.97 1.27
C LEU A 104 -0.50 -2.69 1.46
N LEU A 105 -1.28 -2.31 2.47
CA LEU A 105 -2.64 -2.79 2.67
C LEU A 105 -3.54 -2.46 1.48
N HIS A 106 -3.47 -1.23 0.98
CA HIS A 106 -4.22 -0.81 -0.20
C HIS A 106 -3.84 -1.65 -1.44
N ILE A 107 -2.56 -1.87 -1.68
CA ILE A 107 -2.08 -2.70 -2.79
C ILE A 107 -2.61 -4.13 -2.66
N ILE A 108 -2.46 -4.76 -1.49
CA ILE A 108 -2.95 -6.14 -1.25
C ILE A 108 -4.46 -6.22 -1.43
N GLN A 109 -5.21 -5.21 -0.96
CA GLN A 109 -6.66 -5.17 -1.07
C GLN A 109 -7.13 -5.21 -2.53
N ASN A 110 -6.45 -4.45 -3.41
CA ASN A 110 -6.88 -4.22 -4.79
C ASN A 110 -6.16 -5.10 -5.82
N LYS A 111 -5.09 -5.80 -5.43
CA LYS A 111 -4.33 -6.66 -6.33
C LYS A 111 -5.14 -7.89 -6.73
N ASP A 112 -5.12 -8.20 -8.02
CA ASP A 112 -5.59 -9.49 -8.54
C ASP A 112 -4.56 -10.58 -8.26
N PHE A 113 -4.99 -11.64 -7.60
CA PHE A 113 -4.18 -12.81 -7.27
C PHE A 113 -4.56 -14.05 -8.08
N SER A 114 -5.40 -13.92 -9.11
CA SER A 114 -5.87 -15.04 -9.94
C SER A 114 -4.74 -15.84 -10.59
N GLU A 115 -3.61 -15.18 -10.90
CA GLU A 115 -2.41 -15.82 -11.41
C GLU A 115 -1.83 -16.91 -10.51
N PHE A 116 -2.17 -16.89 -9.20
CA PHE A 116 -1.69 -17.85 -8.21
C PHE A 116 -2.64 -19.02 -8.00
N GLN A 117 -3.75 -19.08 -8.72
CA GLN A 117 -4.74 -20.13 -8.55
C GLN A 117 -4.12 -21.54 -8.71
N GLY A 118 -4.35 -22.39 -7.71
CA GLY A 118 -3.84 -23.75 -7.67
C GLY A 118 -2.32 -23.91 -7.51
N LYS A 119 -1.57 -22.82 -7.34
CA LYS A 119 -0.13 -22.85 -7.12
C LYS A 119 0.24 -23.10 -5.66
N ARG A 120 1.50 -23.43 -5.44
CA ARG A 120 2.11 -23.55 -4.11
C ARG A 120 2.92 -22.29 -3.87
N LEU A 121 2.62 -21.54 -2.81
CA LEU A 121 3.23 -20.27 -2.52
C LEU A 121 4.04 -20.28 -1.24
N LEU A 122 5.12 -19.48 -1.25
CA LEU A 122 5.90 -19.13 -0.09
C LEU A 122 5.86 -17.59 0.08
N ILE A 123 5.27 -17.14 1.17
CA ILE A 123 5.38 -15.73 1.57
C ILE A 123 6.73 -15.56 2.28
N LYS A 124 7.58 -14.69 1.76
CA LYS A 124 8.89 -14.41 2.34
C LYS A 124 8.74 -13.70 3.69
N GLY A 125 9.43 -14.22 4.69
CA GLY A 125 9.35 -13.72 6.08
C GLY A 125 10.40 -12.69 6.45
N CYS A 126 11.56 -12.69 5.78
CA CYS A 126 12.63 -11.73 6.03
C CYS A 126 12.48 -10.53 5.11
N SER A 127 12.34 -9.35 5.69
CA SER A 127 12.34 -8.06 5.00
C SER A 127 13.35 -7.12 5.66
N LYS A 128 13.92 -6.19 4.89
CA LYS A 128 14.75 -5.10 5.40
C LYS A 128 13.88 -4.02 6.04
N GLU A 129 12.69 -3.84 5.49
CA GLU A 129 11.69 -2.92 6.01
C GLU A 129 10.92 -3.57 7.16
N LYS A 130 10.64 -2.79 8.20
CA LYS A 130 9.82 -3.25 9.32
C LYS A 130 8.35 -3.26 8.91
N ILE A 131 7.89 -4.40 8.42
CA ILE A 131 6.48 -4.62 8.04
C ILE A 131 5.77 -5.26 9.22
N SER A 132 4.61 -4.71 9.61
CA SER A 132 3.78 -5.28 10.69
C SER A 132 3.09 -6.57 10.26
N GLN A 133 2.37 -7.21 11.17
CA GLN A 133 1.63 -8.43 10.88
C GLN A 133 0.43 -8.22 9.97
N GLN A 134 -0.17 -7.03 9.97
CA GLN A 134 -1.44 -6.79 9.30
C GLN A 134 -1.42 -7.03 7.78
N PRO A 135 -0.40 -6.56 7.01
CA PRO A 135 -0.28 -6.90 5.59
C PRO A 135 -0.15 -8.40 5.32
N TYR A 136 0.60 -9.13 6.15
CA TYR A 136 0.74 -10.59 6.03
C TYR A 136 -0.57 -11.33 6.28
N ILE A 137 -1.34 -10.90 7.30
CA ILE A 137 -2.66 -11.46 7.61
C ILE A 137 -3.61 -11.26 6.42
N LEU A 138 -3.69 -10.05 5.90
CA LEU A 138 -4.55 -9.73 4.76
C LEU A 138 -4.15 -10.54 3.51
N LEU A 139 -2.85 -10.62 3.24
CA LEU A 139 -2.34 -11.42 2.11
C LEU A 139 -2.70 -12.90 2.25
N ALA A 140 -2.51 -13.47 3.43
CA ALA A 140 -2.87 -14.86 3.69
C ALA A 140 -4.38 -15.09 3.50
N GLN A 141 -5.24 -14.19 3.97
CA GLN A 141 -6.69 -14.25 3.75
C GLN A 141 -7.07 -14.24 2.27
N LYS A 142 -6.39 -13.40 1.46
CA LYS A 142 -6.62 -13.32 0.01
C LYS A 142 -6.15 -14.55 -0.74
N LEU A 143 -5.02 -15.13 -0.34
CA LEU A 143 -4.40 -16.26 -1.05
C LEU A 143 -5.00 -17.62 -0.67
N THR A 144 -5.39 -17.81 0.59
CA THR A 144 -5.89 -19.10 1.10
C THR A 144 -6.98 -19.73 0.23
N PRO A 145 -8.01 -19.00 -0.25
CA PRO A 145 -9.08 -19.63 -1.04
C PRO A 145 -8.67 -20.02 -2.46
N ILE A 146 -7.54 -19.54 -2.98
CA ILE A 146 -7.16 -19.70 -4.39
C ILE A 146 -5.94 -20.59 -4.61
N VAL A 147 -5.03 -20.70 -3.63
CA VAL A 147 -3.78 -21.45 -3.78
C VAL A 147 -3.91 -22.88 -3.28
N LYS A 148 -3.07 -23.79 -3.80
CA LYS A 148 -3.03 -25.19 -3.37
C LYS A 148 -2.33 -25.39 -2.03
N ALA A 149 -1.31 -24.58 -1.75
CA ALA A 149 -0.58 -24.61 -0.49
C ALA A 149 0.06 -23.25 -0.23
N LEU A 150 0.17 -22.90 1.03
CA LEU A 150 0.79 -21.65 1.49
C LEU A 150 1.79 -21.96 2.61
N SER A 151 2.96 -21.35 2.52
CA SER A 151 4.01 -21.41 3.53
C SER A 151 4.52 -20.00 3.82
N PHE A 152 5.15 -19.81 4.97
CA PHE A 152 5.77 -18.55 5.39
C PHE A 152 7.21 -18.78 5.84
N GLY A 153 8.12 -17.91 5.46
CA GLY A 153 9.53 -17.95 5.86
C GLY A 153 10.48 -17.86 4.68
N GLU A 154 11.62 -18.53 4.80
CA GLU A 154 12.63 -18.58 3.75
C GLU A 154 12.62 -19.96 3.07
N SER A 155 13.17 -20.05 1.85
CA SER A 155 13.19 -21.30 1.07
C SER A 155 13.86 -22.45 1.81
N CYS A 156 14.86 -22.15 2.67
CA CYS A 156 15.61 -23.12 3.48
C CYS A 156 14.92 -23.45 4.82
N SER A 157 14.00 -22.57 5.29
CA SER A 157 13.35 -22.69 6.59
C SER A 157 11.97 -22.05 6.55
N SER A 158 10.98 -22.79 6.07
CA SER A 158 9.60 -22.30 5.95
C SER A 158 8.64 -23.06 6.86
N VAL A 159 7.65 -22.34 7.36
CA VAL A 159 6.53 -22.90 8.14
C VAL A 159 5.34 -23.11 7.20
N PRO A 160 4.85 -24.33 7.01
CA PRO A 160 3.62 -24.57 6.27
C PRO A 160 2.43 -23.95 7.02
N LEU A 161 1.62 -23.15 6.33
CA LEU A 161 0.41 -22.56 6.88
C LEU A 161 -0.80 -23.48 6.60
N PHE A 162 -0.93 -23.98 5.37
CA PHE A 162 -1.89 -25.00 5.00
C PHE A 162 -1.50 -25.68 3.68
N LYS A 163 -2.16 -26.83 3.41
CA LYS A 163 -2.07 -27.58 2.17
C LYS A 163 -3.43 -28.25 1.90
N ASN A 164 -4.00 -27.97 0.74
CA ASN A 164 -5.18 -28.66 0.20
C ASN A 164 -4.80 -29.91 -0.59
#